data_ce45442ae156a072a3dfd130a43b5191
#
_entry.id   ce45442ae156a072a3dfd130a43b5191
#
_cell.length_a   1.000
_cell.length_b   1.000
_cell.length_c   1.000
_cell.angle_alpha   90.00
_cell.angle_beta   90.00
_cell.angle_gamma   90.00
#
_symmetry.space_group_name_H-M   'P 1'
#
loop_
_entity.id
_entity.type
_entity.pdbx_description
1 polymer ?
#
loop_
_entity_poly.entity_id
_entity_poly.type
_entity_poly.pdbx_seq_one_letter_code
_entity_poly.pdbx_strand_id
1 'polypeptide(L)'
;KSTIFKAFLLVGIVVISAVFIWYTFDLIDKIKEDTRAQVEKYVRLWQMAATSPDTGAELPFVFDEIIVKANFPIIVLDAEGNPVHWRNIRSVDDTDTTETTLAQLKEVSREMLERNGAFPLYFDNRLVNTFCYGDSEVVVQLQRMPFVEIGIVVAFLIVGLIGFQNIRKSEERHIWVGMAKETAHQLGTPITSL
;
A
#
# COMPACT_ATOMS: atom_id res chain seq x y z
N LYS A 1 -15.09 -5.71 37.14
CA LYS A 1 -14.62 -6.76 36.18
C LYS A 1 -14.92 -6.40 34.72
N SER A 2 -16.09 -5.79 34.39
CA SER A 2 -16.46 -5.40 33.02
C SER A 2 -15.52 -4.33 32.41
N THR A 3 -15.09 -3.33 33.18
CA THR A 3 -14.26 -2.22 32.69
C THR A 3 -12.82 -2.68 32.34
N ILE A 4 -12.26 -3.56 33.16
CA ILE A 4 -10.91 -4.11 32.95
C ILE A 4 -10.89 -4.96 31.67
N PHE A 5 -11.93 -5.79 31.45
CA PHE A 5 -12.04 -6.59 30.25
C PHE A 5 -12.15 -5.74 28.98
N LYS A 6 -12.95 -4.64 29.03
CA LYS A 6 -13.07 -3.70 27.92
C LYS A 6 -11.76 -3.00 27.59
N ALA A 7 -11.04 -2.54 28.63
CA ALA A 7 -9.72 -1.94 28.47
C ALA A 7 -8.71 -2.91 27.88
N PHE A 8 -8.70 -4.17 28.33
CA PHE A 8 -7.85 -5.23 27.79
C PHE A 8 -8.13 -5.49 26.32
N LEU A 9 -9.41 -5.57 25.93
CA LEU A 9 -9.80 -5.79 24.55
C LEU A 9 -9.39 -4.63 23.63
N LEU A 10 -9.58 -3.38 24.09
CA LEU A 10 -9.15 -2.19 23.36
C LEU A 10 -7.64 -2.14 23.19
N VAL A 11 -6.87 -2.40 24.25
CA VAL A 11 -5.40 -2.47 24.19
C VAL A 11 -4.96 -3.60 23.23
N GLY A 12 -5.64 -4.76 23.26
CA GLY A 12 -5.36 -5.86 22.34
C GLY A 12 -5.54 -5.48 20.88
N ILE A 13 -6.63 -4.78 20.54
CA ILE A 13 -6.88 -4.29 19.18
C ILE A 13 -5.76 -3.33 18.75
N VAL A 14 -5.42 -2.35 19.60
CA VAL A 14 -4.36 -1.37 19.27
C VAL A 14 -3.01 -2.04 19.05
N VAL A 15 -2.65 -3.03 19.89
CA VAL A 15 -1.39 -3.76 19.75
C VAL A 15 -1.37 -4.58 18.46
N ILE A 16 -2.46 -5.30 18.16
CA ILE A 16 -2.55 -6.10 16.92
C ILE A 16 -2.42 -5.19 15.69
N SER A 17 -3.15 -4.06 15.67
CA SER A 17 -3.06 -3.10 14.56
C SER A 17 -1.66 -2.51 14.41
N ALA A 18 -1.00 -2.16 15.51
CA ALA A 18 0.36 -1.64 15.47
C ALA A 18 1.36 -2.67 14.91
N VAL A 19 1.23 -3.95 15.31
CA VAL A 19 2.07 -5.04 14.79
C VAL A 19 1.81 -5.26 13.30
N PHE A 20 0.55 -5.23 12.85
CA PHE A 20 0.21 -5.41 11.46
C PHE A 20 0.74 -4.26 10.58
N ILE A 21 0.58 -3.02 11.01
CA ILE A 21 1.11 -1.84 10.32
C ILE A 21 2.64 -1.96 10.20
N TRP A 22 3.33 -2.28 11.30
CA TRP A 22 4.78 -2.47 11.30
C TRP A 22 5.20 -3.56 10.31
N TYR A 23 4.52 -4.71 10.31
CA TYR A 23 4.79 -5.81 9.39
C TYR A 23 4.56 -5.41 7.92
N THR A 24 3.53 -4.63 7.64
CA THR A 24 3.24 -4.12 6.29
C THR A 24 4.37 -3.23 5.77
N PHE A 25 4.90 -2.33 6.60
CA PHE A 25 6.04 -1.49 6.21
C PHE A 25 7.32 -2.32 6.00
N ASP A 26 7.62 -3.27 6.88
CA ASP A 26 8.77 -4.18 6.71
C ASP A 26 8.67 -4.98 5.39
N LEU A 27 7.46 -5.43 5.04
CA LEU A 27 7.21 -6.13 3.78
C LEU A 27 7.42 -5.22 2.56
N ILE A 28 6.93 -3.98 2.61
CA ILE A 28 7.12 -2.98 1.55
C ILE A 28 8.62 -2.73 1.31
N ASP A 29 9.39 -2.54 2.38
CA ASP A 29 10.82 -2.27 2.29
C ASP A 29 11.57 -3.46 1.67
N LYS A 30 11.23 -4.69 2.06
CA LYS A 30 11.80 -5.90 1.45
C LYS A 30 11.49 -6.03 -0.03
N ILE A 31 10.24 -5.77 -0.44
CA ILE A 31 9.87 -5.83 -1.87
C ILE A 31 10.61 -4.76 -2.67
N LYS A 32 10.78 -3.57 -2.13
CA LYS A 32 11.55 -2.50 -2.77
C LYS A 32 13.02 -2.86 -2.92
N GLU A 33 13.62 -3.46 -1.90
CA GLU A 33 15.02 -3.92 -1.94
C GLU A 33 15.20 -5.03 -2.98
N ASP A 34 14.29 -6.01 -3.02
CA ASP A 34 14.29 -7.08 -4.02
C ASP A 34 14.14 -6.52 -5.45
N THR A 35 13.23 -5.55 -5.65
CA THR A 35 13.05 -4.88 -6.95
C THR A 35 14.34 -4.16 -7.37
N ARG A 36 14.96 -3.43 -6.46
CA ARG A 36 16.23 -2.75 -6.72
C ARG A 36 17.34 -3.74 -7.11
N ALA A 37 17.46 -4.84 -6.39
CA ALA A 37 18.44 -5.88 -6.69
C ALA A 37 18.20 -6.53 -8.07
N GLN A 38 16.94 -6.69 -8.49
CA GLN A 38 16.59 -7.15 -9.82
C GLN A 38 17.01 -6.15 -10.90
N VAL A 39 16.73 -4.85 -10.71
CA VAL A 39 17.13 -3.80 -11.64
C VAL A 39 18.65 -3.76 -11.78
N GLU A 40 19.40 -3.83 -10.68
CA GLU A 40 20.87 -3.89 -10.73
C GLU A 40 21.39 -5.07 -11.54
N LYS A 41 20.77 -6.25 -11.40
CA LYS A 41 21.13 -7.42 -12.21
C LYS A 41 20.86 -7.19 -13.69
N TYR A 42 19.72 -6.59 -14.03
CA TYR A 42 19.36 -6.29 -15.41
C TYR A 42 20.33 -5.29 -16.05
N VAL A 43 20.67 -4.23 -15.31
CA VAL A 43 21.66 -3.23 -15.75
C VAL A 43 23.03 -3.88 -16.01
N ARG A 44 23.50 -4.76 -15.12
CA ARG A 44 24.76 -5.49 -15.29
C ARG A 44 24.73 -6.43 -16.49
N LEU A 45 23.64 -7.17 -16.69
CA LEU A 45 23.48 -8.06 -17.85
C LEU A 45 23.52 -7.25 -19.15
N TRP A 46 22.85 -6.10 -19.17
CA TRP A 46 22.89 -5.21 -20.32
C TRP A 46 24.28 -4.66 -20.59
N GLN A 47 25.02 -4.22 -19.57
CA GLN A 47 26.39 -3.75 -19.71
C GLN A 47 27.33 -4.84 -20.24
N MET A 48 27.18 -6.08 -19.76
CA MET A 48 27.93 -7.22 -20.26
C MET A 48 27.62 -7.50 -21.74
N ALA A 49 26.34 -7.51 -22.10
CA ALA A 49 25.89 -7.69 -23.46
C ALA A 49 26.43 -6.58 -24.37
N ALA A 50 26.38 -5.33 -23.96
CA ALA A 50 26.89 -4.20 -24.72
C ALA A 50 28.41 -4.21 -24.95
N THR A 51 29.18 -4.87 -24.08
CA THR A 51 30.66 -4.93 -24.15
C THR A 51 31.17 -6.12 -24.94
N SER A 52 30.33 -7.08 -25.31
CA SER A 52 30.74 -8.28 -26.06
C SER A 52 30.90 -8.00 -27.56
N PRO A 53 32.02 -8.43 -28.21
CA PRO A 53 32.35 -8.09 -29.60
C PRO A 53 31.38 -8.61 -30.67
N ASP A 54 30.49 -9.58 -30.32
CA ASP A 54 29.63 -10.31 -31.26
C ASP A 54 28.17 -9.80 -31.25
N THR A 55 27.86 -8.69 -30.61
CA THR A 55 26.57 -8.40 -29.99
C THR A 55 25.65 -7.44 -30.73
N GLY A 56 25.88 -7.16 -32.00
CA GLY A 56 24.95 -6.28 -32.75
C GLY A 56 23.49 -6.80 -32.84
N ALA A 57 23.29 -8.13 -32.72
CA ALA A 57 21.98 -8.77 -32.83
C ALA A 57 21.38 -9.20 -31.46
N GLU A 58 22.21 -9.33 -30.41
CA GLU A 58 21.78 -9.84 -29.11
C GLU A 58 21.28 -8.74 -28.15
N LEU A 59 21.74 -7.49 -28.34
CA LEU A 59 21.36 -6.38 -27.47
C LEU A 59 19.84 -6.11 -27.44
N PRO A 60 19.16 -6.03 -28.61
CA PRO A 60 17.70 -5.87 -28.62
C PRO A 60 16.97 -7.06 -27.97
N PHE A 61 17.45 -8.27 -28.17
CA PHE A 61 16.86 -9.47 -27.60
C PHE A 61 16.99 -9.53 -26.08
N VAL A 62 18.16 -9.22 -25.53
CA VAL A 62 18.39 -9.14 -24.08
C VAL A 62 17.54 -8.04 -23.46
N PHE A 63 17.40 -6.92 -24.14
CA PHE A 63 16.59 -5.79 -23.69
C PHE A 63 15.10 -6.15 -23.66
N ASP A 64 14.57 -6.73 -24.73
CA ASP A 64 13.19 -7.15 -24.82
C ASP A 64 12.88 -8.23 -23.77
N GLU A 65 13.77 -9.21 -23.59
CA GLU A 65 13.57 -10.28 -22.59
C GLU A 65 13.57 -9.74 -21.16
N ILE A 66 14.40 -8.76 -20.85
CA ILE A 66 14.45 -8.09 -19.53
C ILE A 66 13.20 -7.26 -19.31
N ILE A 67 12.81 -6.42 -20.27
CA ILE A 67 11.67 -5.52 -20.14
C ILE A 67 10.37 -6.31 -20.13
N VAL A 68 10.23 -7.34 -20.95
CA VAL A 68 9.02 -8.16 -21.02
C VAL A 68 8.75 -8.90 -19.71
N LYS A 69 9.78 -9.32 -18.99
CA LYS A 69 9.65 -10.07 -17.72
C LYS A 69 9.54 -9.19 -16.48
N ALA A 70 9.78 -7.90 -16.60
CA ALA A 70 9.65 -7.01 -15.47
C ALA A 70 8.19 -6.87 -15.01
N ASN A 71 7.95 -7.02 -13.72
CA ASN A 71 6.64 -6.86 -13.08
C ASN A 71 6.47 -5.51 -12.38
N PHE A 72 7.34 -4.56 -12.68
CA PHE A 72 7.35 -3.19 -12.17
C PHE A 72 7.47 -2.19 -13.33
N PRO A 73 7.05 -0.93 -13.16
CA PRO A 73 7.15 0.09 -14.21
C PRO A 73 8.62 0.42 -14.51
N ILE A 74 8.94 0.49 -15.80
CA ILE A 74 10.27 0.85 -16.28
C ILE A 74 10.16 1.94 -17.35
N ILE A 75 11.05 2.91 -17.31
CA ILE A 75 11.28 3.89 -18.37
C ILE A 75 12.78 3.94 -18.63
N VAL A 76 13.16 3.86 -19.90
CA VAL A 76 14.54 4.03 -20.34
C VAL A 76 14.63 5.36 -21.05
N LEU A 77 15.55 6.20 -20.57
CA LEU A 77 15.84 7.50 -21.14
C LEU A 77 17.11 7.43 -21.99
N ASP A 78 17.18 8.22 -23.07
CA ASP A 78 18.41 8.46 -23.83
C ASP A 78 19.37 9.36 -23.05
N ALA A 79 20.54 9.70 -23.67
CA ALA A 79 21.52 10.59 -23.07
C ALA A 79 20.99 12.02 -22.87
N GLU A 80 20.00 12.43 -23.66
CA GLU A 80 19.32 13.74 -23.61
C GLU A 80 18.18 13.77 -22.62
N GLY A 81 17.83 12.62 -22.01
CA GLY A 81 16.74 12.49 -21.01
C GLY A 81 15.35 12.33 -21.64
N ASN A 82 15.23 11.90 -22.89
CA ASN A 82 13.96 11.61 -23.52
C ASN A 82 13.62 10.12 -23.37
N PRO A 83 12.34 9.76 -23.15
CA PRO A 83 11.91 8.36 -23.07
C PRO A 83 12.07 7.68 -24.45
N VAL A 84 12.80 6.56 -24.48
CA VAL A 84 12.99 5.74 -25.69
C VAL A 84 12.31 4.38 -25.59
N HIS A 85 12.18 3.84 -24.38
CA HIS A 85 11.45 2.62 -24.12
C HIS A 85 10.74 2.70 -22.76
N TRP A 86 9.56 2.11 -22.65
CA TRP A 86 8.80 2.06 -21.39
C TRP A 86 7.92 0.82 -21.34
N ARG A 87 7.60 0.41 -20.13
CA ARG A 87 6.72 -0.72 -19.89
C ARG A 87 6.04 -0.63 -18.54
N ASN A 88 4.85 -1.22 -18.46
CA ASN A 88 4.04 -1.26 -17.26
C ASN A 88 3.72 0.13 -16.67
N ILE A 89 3.65 1.16 -17.50
CA ILE A 89 3.27 2.50 -17.07
C ILE A 89 1.76 2.61 -17.05
N ARG A 90 1.21 2.95 -15.89
CA ARG A 90 -0.24 3.09 -15.74
C ARG A 90 -0.78 4.16 -16.70
N SER A 91 -1.83 3.83 -17.45
CA SER A 91 -2.52 4.70 -18.39
C SER A 91 -1.72 5.08 -19.65
N VAL A 92 -0.65 4.39 -19.94
CA VAL A 92 0.15 4.55 -21.16
C VAL A 92 0.27 3.21 -21.85
N ASP A 93 -0.04 3.18 -23.17
CA ASP A 93 0.24 2.00 -24.00
C ASP A 93 1.73 1.94 -24.28
N ASP A 94 2.30 0.72 -24.21
CA ASP A 94 3.74 0.46 -24.40
C ASP A 94 4.23 0.84 -25.82
N THR A 95 3.29 1.10 -26.75
CA THR A 95 3.57 1.41 -28.16
C THR A 95 3.17 2.86 -28.55
N ASP A 96 2.58 3.64 -27.64
CA ASP A 96 2.08 4.98 -27.93
C ASP A 96 3.18 6.03 -27.86
N THR A 97 3.67 6.47 -29.02
CA THR A 97 4.73 7.48 -29.18
C THR A 97 4.21 8.90 -29.43
N THR A 98 2.97 9.21 -29.05
CA THR A 98 2.44 10.56 -29.20
C THR A 98 3.20 11.58 -28.33
N GLU A 99 3.27 12.83 -28.77
CA GLU A 99 4.00 13.89 -28.06
C GLU A 99 3.44 14.10 -26.63
N THR A 100 2.13 13.96 -26.45
CA THR A 100 1.48 14.03 -25.15
C THR A 100 1.92 12.89 -24.23
N THR A 101 2.03 11.67 -24.75
CA THR A 101 2.50 10.50 -24.03
C THR A 101 3.97 10.63 -23.65
N LEU A 102 4.83 11.10 -24.56
CA LEU A 102 6.24 11.34 -24.25
C LEU A 102 6.44 12.40 -23.17
N ALA A 103 5.64 13.49 -23.19
CA ALA A 103 5.66 14.48 -22.11
C ALA A 103 5.23 13.89 -20.76
N GLN A 104 4.19 13.08 -20.75
CA GLN A 104 3.75 12.36 -19.54
C GLN A 104 4.82 11.39 -19.01
N LEU A 105 5.44 10.61 -19.89
CA LEU A 105 6.51 9.67 -19.54
C LEU A 105 7.73 10.39 -18.97
N LYS A 106 8.06 11.57 -19.48
CA LYS A 106 9.14 12.41 -18.95
C LYS A 106 8.86 12.89 -17.53
N GLU A 107 7.62 13.24 -17.22
CA GLU A 107 7.23 13.61 -15.85
C GLU A 107 7.27 12.40 -14.91
N VAL A 108 6.71 11.26 -15.34
CA VAL A 108 6.74 10.01 -14.58
C VAL A 108 8.18 9.53 -14.33
N SER A 109 9.06 9.64 -15.33
CA SER A 109 10.48 9.28 -15.18
C SER A 109 11.17 10.15 -14.14
N ARG A 110 10.83 11.44 -14.06
CA ARG A 110 11.38 12.34 -13.04
C ARG A 110 10.96 11.91 -11.63
N GLU A 111 9.68 11.59 -11.43
CA GLU A 111 9.22 11.04 -10.14
C GLU A 111 9.92 9.74 -9.76
N MET A 112 10.14 8.85 -10.74
CA MET A 112 10.87 7.59 -10.51
C MET A 112 12.32 7.84 -10.10
N LEU A 113 13.00 8.79 -10.76
CA LEU A 113 14.37 9.18 -10.44
C LEU A 113 14.49 9.74 -9.02
N GLU A 114 13.53 10.58 -8.61
CA GLU A 114 13.52 11.17 -7.28
C GLU A 114 13.28 10.13 -6.17
N ARG A 115 12.41 9.13 -6.43
CA ARG A 115 12.03 8.13 -5.43
C ARG A 115 12.99 6.95 -5.34
N ASN A 116 13.41 6.40 -6.46
CA ASN A 116 14.13 5.14 -6.52
C ASN A 116 15.58 5.27 -7.02
N GLY A 117 15.95 6.47 -7.49
CA GLY A 117 17.26 6.74 -8.08
C GLY A 117 17.36 6.31 -9.54
N ALA A 118 18.53 6.55 -10.13
CA ALA A 118 18.83 6.24 -11.51
C ALA A 118 19.86 5.12 -11.60
N PHE A 119 19.74 4.29 -12.63
CA PHE A 119 20.77 3.35 -13.05
C PHE A 119 21.31 3.77 -14.42
N PRO A 120 22.40 4.57 -14.45
CA PRO A 120 23.01 4.99 -15.71
C PRO A 120 23.71 3.81 -16.40
N LEU A 121 23.52 3.71 -17.71
CA LEU A 121 24.15 2.72 -18.57
C LEU A 121 25.26 3.40 -19.37
N TYR A 122 26.48 2.95 -19.19
CA TYR A 122 27.62 3.45 -19.89
C TYR A 122 28.12 2.44 -20.94
N PHE A 123 28.43 2.94 -22.12
CA PHE A 123 29.13 2.20 -23.17
C PHE A 123 30.35 3.04 -23.63
N ASP A 124 31.52 2.45 -23.63
CA ASP A 124 32.78 3.13 -23.96
C ASP A 124 32.97 4.46 -23.19
N ASN A 125 32.69 4.42 -21.89
CA ASN A 125 32.73 5.56 -20.96
C ASN A 125 31.80 6.73 -21.30
N ARG A 126 30.82 6.54 -22.17
CA ARG A 126 29.75 7.49 -22.50
C ARG A 126 28.42 7.02 -21.95
N LEU A 127 27.66 7.94 -21.37
CA LEU A 127 26.28 7.67 -20.97
C LEU A 127 25.45 7.44 -22.23
N VAL A 128 24.87 6.25 -22.36
CA VAL A 128 24.03 5.90 -23.50
C VAL A 128 22.56 5.99 -23.11
N ASN A 129 22.21 5.37 -21.98
CA ASN A 129 20.85 5.32 -21.49
C ASN A 129 20.81 5.47 -19.97
N THR A 130 19.64 5.83 -19.45
CA THR A 130 19.36 5.83 -18.00
C THR A 130 18.12 4.99 -17.74
N PHE A 131 18.26 3.97 -16.91
CA PHE A 131 17.14 3.16 -16.45
C PHE A 131 16.47 3.83 -15.26
N CYS A 132 15.16 4.10 -15.38
CA CYS A 132 14.30 4.54 -14.32
C CYS A 132 13.31 3.42 -14.02
N TYR A 133 13.03 3.15 -12.75
CA TYR A 133 12.03 2.17 -12.35
C TYR A 133 11.13 2.72 -11.25
N GLY A 134 9.89 2.24 -11.23
CA GLY A 134 8.91 2.63 -10.24
C GLY A 134 8.52 1.49 -9.31
N ASP A 135 7.72 1.81 -8.31
CA ASP A 135 7.14 0.81 -7.40
C ASP A 135 6.18 -0.10 -8.17
N SER A 136 6.26 -1.41 -7.93
CA SER A 136 5.31 -2.36 -8.49
C SER A 136 3.88 -2.11 -8.00
N GLU A 137 2.89 -2.59 -8.75
CA GLU A 137 1.48 -2.42 -8.36
C GLU A 137 1.19 -3.03 -6.98
N VAL A 138 1.87 -4.12 -6.64
CA VAL A 138 1.78 -4.76 -5.31
C VAL A 138 2.27 -3.81 -4.21
N VAL A 139 3.40 -3.13 -4.40
CA VAL A 139 3.90 -2.14 -3.44
C VAL A 139 2.92 -1.00 -3.27
N VAL A 140 2.37 -0.46 -4.36
CA VAL A 140 1.38 0.63 -4.31
C VAL A 140 0.10 0.19 -3.58
N GLN A 141 -0.35 -1.05 -3.78
CA GLN A 141 -1.49 -1.60 -3.04
C GLN A 141 -1.18 -1.76 -1.55
N LEU A 142 -0.01 -2.31 -1.20
CA LEU A 142 0.41 -2.49 0.18
C LEU A 142 0.54 -1.15 0.93
N GLN A 143 0.99 -0.09 0.27
CA GLN A 143 1.06 1.26 0.86
C GLN A 143 -0.31 1.81 1.28
N ARG A 144 -1.40 1.31 0.69
CA ARG A 144 -2.77 1.70 1.06
C ARG A 144 -3.35 0.88 2.21
N MET A 145 -2.79 -0.30 2.51
CA MET A 145 -3.32 -1.21 3.53
C MET A 145 -3.41 -0.59 4.93
N PRO A 146 -2.42 0.16 5.44
CA PRO A 146 -2.54 0.81 6.74
C PRO A 146 -3.75 1.75 6.85
N PHE A 147 -4.10 2.47 5.78
CA PHE A 147 -5.26 3.38 5.79
C PHE A 147 -6.58 2.59 5.85
N VAL A 148 -6.66 1.47 5.14
CA VAL A 148 -7.83 0.57 5.19
C VAL A 148 -7.98 -0.02 6.58
N GLU A 149 -6.88 -0.49 7.20
CA GLU A 149 -6.88 -1.03 8.55
C GLU A 149 -7.33 -0.01 9.58
N ILE A 150 -6.77 1.20 9.57
CA ILE A 150 -7.18 2.29 10.46
C ILE A 150 -8.68 2.58 10.29
N GLY A 151 -9.17 2.61 9.04
CA GLY A 151 -10.59 2.79 8.74
C GLY A 151 -11.48 1.70 9.38
N ILE A 152 -11.07 0.45 9.28
CA ILE A 152 -11.78 -0.69 9.88
C ILE A 152 -11.78 -0.59 11.42
N VAL A 153 -10.64 -0.28 12.03
CA VAL A 153 -10.52 -0.13 13.48
C VAL A 153 -11.42 1.01 13.98
N VAL A 154 -11.41 2.15 13.32
CA VAL A 154 -12.28 3.28 13.66
C VAL A 154 -13.76 2.92 13.53
N ALA A 155 -14.15 2.26 12.44
CA ALA A 155 -15.52 1.79 12.26
C ALA A 155 -15.95 0.82 13.37
N PHE A 156 -15.07 -0.12 13.74
CA PHE A 156 -15.33 -1.07 14.81
C PHE A 156 -15.48 -0.38 16.18
N LEU A 157 -14.65 0.63 16.46
CA LEU A 157 -14.77 1.43 17.69
C LEU A 157 -16.09 2.20 17.74
N ILE A 158 -16.54 2.79 16.62
CA ILE A 158 -17.82 3.51 16.54
C ILE A 158 -18.99 2.55 16.83
N VAL A 159 -19.01 1.39 16.17
CA VAL A 159 -20.05 0.36 16.40
C VAL A 159 -20.03 -0.10 17.85
N GLY A 160 -18.86 -0.33 18.43
CA GLY A 160 -18.70 -0.70 19.84
C GLY A 160 -19.25 0.37 20.80
N LEU A 161 -18.99 1.65 20.54
CA LEU A 161 -19.51 2.76 21.34
C LEU A 161 -21.04 2.87 21.24
N ILE A 162 -21.62 2.74 20.04
CA ILE A 162 -23.06 2.76 19.84
C ILE A 162 -23.72 1.59 20.58
N GLY A 163 -23.17 0.37 20.42
CA GLY A 163 -23.64 -0.81 21.12
C GLY A 163 -23.61 -0.64 22.65
N PHE A 164 -22.52 -0.11 23.17
CA PHE A 164 -22.39 0.17 24.60
C PHE A 164 -23.41 1.19 25.12
N GLN A 165 -23.64 2.27 24.38
CA GLN A 165 -24.65 3.27 24.75
C GLN A 165 -26.07 2.66 24.75
N ASN A 166 -26.39 1.81 23.80
CA ASN A 166 -27.67 1.14 23.72
C ASN A 166 -27.89 0.14 24.86
N ILE A 167 -26.88 -0.62 25.25
CA ILE A 167 -26.95 -1.53 26.41
C ILE A 167 -27.19 -0.72 27.69
N ARG A 168 -26.43 0.35 27.90
CA ARG A 168 -26.59 1.20 29.09
C ARG A 168 -27.99 1.80 29.20
N LYS A 169 -28.54 2.32 28.09
CA LYS A 169 -29.91 2.83 28.05
C LYS A 169 -30.96 1.72 28.30
N SER A 170 -30.69 0.51 27.91
CA SER A 170 -31.58 -0.64 28.19
C SER A 170 -31.57 -1.01 29.67
N GLU A 171 -30.38 -1.07 30.29
CA GLU A 171 -30.23 -1.33 31.73
C GLU A 171 -30.96 -0.28 32.58
N GLU A 172 -30.80 1.01 32.28
CA GLU A 172 -31.48 2.11 32.94
C GLU A 172 -33.01 1.96 32.84
N ARG A 173 -33.54 1.61 31.67
CA ARG A 173 -34.97 1.37 31.47
C ARG A 173 -35.52 0.18 32.32
N HIS A 174 -34.75 -0.91 32.39
CA HIS A 174 -35.15 -2.08 33.19
C HIS A 174 -35.19 -1.77 34.67
N ILE A 175 -34.27 -0.94 35.20
CA ILE A 175 -34.27 -0.50 36.59
C ILE A 175 -35.52 0.35 36.88
N TRP A 176 -35.87 1.30 36.02
CA TRP A 176 -37.06 2.14 36.18
C TRP A 176 -38.38 1.33 36.14
N VAL A 177 -38.51 0.38 35.24
CA VAL A 177 -39.67 -0.50 35.14
C VAL A 177 -39.76 -1.38 36.38
N GLY A 178 -38.65 -1.93 36.88
CA GLY A 178 -38.62 -2.73 38.12
C GLY A 178 -39.03 -1.91 39.34
N MET A 179 -38.51 -0.69 39.52
CA MET A 179 -38.87 0.21 40.61
C MET A 179 -40.35 0.63 40.55
N ALA A 180 -40.87 0.96 39.35
CA ALA A 180 -42.26 1.34 39.18
C ALA A 180 -43.19 0.21 39.55
N LYS A 181 -42.87 -1.03 39.18
CA LYS A 181 -43.67 -2.24 39.52
C LYS A 181 -43.66 -2.52 41.03
N GLU A 182 -42.49 -2.40 41.68
CA GLU A 182 -42.32 -2.59 43.12
C GLU A 182 -43.12 -1.55 43.90
N THR A 183 -42.99 -0.25 43.51
CA THR A 183 -43.74 0.84 44.15
C THR A 183 -45.26 0.70 43.99
N ALA A 184 -45.71 0.27 42.79
CA ALA A 184 -47.14 -0.02 42.56
C ALA A 184 -47.65 -1.18 43.43
N HIS A 185 -46.81 -2.21 43.64
CA HIS A 185 -47.15 -3.33 44.50
C HIS A 185 -47.20 -2.97 45.98
N GLN A 186 -46.31 -2.12 46.45
CA GLN A 186 -46.28 -1.64 47.84
C GLN A 186 -47.39 -0.63 48.16
N LEU A 187 -47.85 0.15 47.19
CA LEU A 187 -48.96 1.07 47.34
C LEU A 187 -50.33 0.38 47.21
N GLY A 188 -50.36 -0.82 46.56
CA GLY A 188 -51.61 -1.60 46.35
C GLY A 188 -51.99 -2.54 47.51
N THR A 189 -51.18 -2.70 48.55
CA THR A 189 -51.37 -3.71 49.60
C THR A 189 -51.89 -3.28 50.97
N PRO A 190 -52.49 -2.12 51.23
CA PRO A 190 -53.06 -1.89 52.58
C PRO A 190 -54.56 -1.62 52.64
N ILE A 191 -55.46 -2.13 51.79
CA ILE A 191 -56.88 -1.88 51.96
C ILE A 191 -57.71 -3.19 51.95
N THR A 192 -57.23 -4.23 52.60
CA THR A 192 -58.06 -5.40 52.90
C THR A 192 -57.76 -5.95 54.31
N SER A 193 -57.82 -5.06 55.32
CA SER A 193 -58.00 -5.53 56.71
C SER A 193 -58.85 -4.50 57.51
N LEU A 194 -60.10 -4.51 57.25
CA LEU A 194 -61.19 -4.09 58.15
C LEU A 194 -62.34 -4.96 57.96
#